data_6307ea4ee50fe895b9c3b4c2ff7bde03
#
_entry.id   6307ea4ee50fe895b9c3b4c2ff7bde03
#
_cell.length_a   1.000
_cell.length_b   1.000
_cell.length_c   1.000
_cell.angle_alpha   90.00
_cell.angle_beta   90.00
_cell.angle_gamma   90.00
#
_symmetry.space_group_name_H-M   'P 1'
#
loop_
_entity.id
_entity.type
_entity.pdbx_description
1 polymer ?
#
loop_
_entity_poly.entity_id
_entity_poly.type
_entity_poly.pdbx_seq_one_letter_code
_entity_poly.pdbx_strand_id
1 'polypeptide(L)'
;MRQKFQRLLNSYGSIRYLGPGRAKPYAVHLPEQNAKRPPTLCYVADWFIGFAVLTAWHAGVYYPGLEDEIYRKTRPEITDSNPDELCRRIIQDYSHMNHRRHGCSVGEAYELYLDWKYGENAARQLSYDSRVVTESAFELLRPYHTRLLDDVTIQEWQDRVNKIGKQYSRSTVRNVVGLIKNLYNYAVPRELCRKDFGRYVVMPKTKPEVHYEPFTDEEMKILWSRREDPVVKMILVMCYSGFRVSAYVQPDFEVNLQEGYFKGGIKTESGRNRTVPIHSTIRPLVESMMEGERSVFFGGKSVSQFRRDMKNELQKLGLPERTPHSCRHTFSRLCESYGVREADRKRMLGHSFGNDITNGVYGHRTLEELRTEIEKIKVPET
;
A
#
# COMPACT_ATOMS: atom_id res chain seq x y z
N MET A 1 -36.04 -34.53 4.11
CA MET A 1 -35.68 -33.11 4.00
C MET A 1 -35.16 -32.82 2.59
N ARG A 2 -35.58 -31.73 1.95
CA ARG A 2 -35.14 -31.37 0.60
C ARG A 2 -33.70 -30.79 0.71
N GLN A 3 -32.72 -31.43 0.09
CA GLN A 3 -31.34 -30.92 0.09
C GLN A 3 -31.33 -29.61 -0.69
N LYS A 4 -30.97 -28.49 0.01
CA LYS A 4 -30.85 -27.16 -0.62
C LYS A 4 -29.44 -27.07 -1.21
N PHE A 5 -29.33 -27.12 -2.53
CA PHE A 5 -28.08 -26.88 -3.23
C PHE A 5 -27.78 -25.37 -3.28
N GLN A 6 -26.50 -25.04 -3.33
CA GLN A 6 -26.02 -23.66 -3.41
C GLN A 6 -26.48 -23.01 -4.72
N ARG A 7 -26.84 -21.75 -4.69
CA ARG A 7 -27.25 -20.99 -5.88
C ARG A 7 -26.01 -20.73 -6.76
N LEU A 8 -26.13 -21.09 -8.03
CA LEU A 8 -25.08 -20.83 -9.03
C LEU A 8 -25.01 -19.33 -9.36
N LEU A 9 -23.84 -18.86 -9.82
CA LEU A 9 -23.65 -17.50 -10.31
C LEU A 9 -24.59 -17.20 -11.49
N ASN A 10 -25.09 -15.99 -11.63
CA ASN A 10 -26.05 -15.63 -12.66
C ASN A 10 -25.57 -15.91 -14.10
N SER A 11 -24.26 -15.81 -14.34
CA SER A 11 -23.63 -16.10 -15.64
C SER A 11 -23.35 -17.57 -15.89
N TYR A 12 -23.55 -18.45 -14.91
CA TYR A 12 -23.23 -19.88 -15.06
C TYR A 12 -24.34 -20.70 -15.68
N GLY A 13 -25.56 -20.26 -15.57
CA GLY A 13 -26.77 -21.02 -15.89
C GLY A 13 -27.50 -21.47 -14.65
N SER A 14 -28.49 -22.35 -14.81
CA SER A 14 -29.29 -22.81 -13.67
C SER A 14 -29.68 -24.29 -13.78
N ILE A 15 -29.82 -24.94 -12.64
CA ILE A 15 -30.26 -26.32 -12.52
C ILE A 15 -31.55 -26.32 -11.70
N ARG A 16 -32.64 -26.66 -12.36
CA ARG A 16 -33.99 -26.59 -11.77
C ARG A 16 -34.54 -27.98 -11.48
N TYR A 17 -34.98 -28.23 -10.25
CA TYR A 17 -35.69 -29.44 -9.90
C TYR A 17 -37.15 -29.40 -10.39
N LEU A 18 -37.56 -30.44 -11.11
CA LEU A 18 -38.88 -30.54 -11.75
C LEU A 18 -39.91 -31.35 -10.94
N GLY A 19 -39.48 -31.95 -9.85
CA GLY A 19 -40.35 -32.75 -8.97
C GLY A 19 -40.03 -34.25 -8.96
N PRO A 20 -40.62 -35.02 -8.03
CA PRO A 20 -40.41 -36.46 -7.93
C PRO A 20 -41.13 -37.23 -9.06
N GLY A 21 -40.72 -38.48 -9.30
CA GLY A 21 -41.34 -39.35 -10.28
C GLY A 21 -40.77 -39.30 -11.71
N ARG A 22 -39.68 -38.57 -11.92
CA ARG A 22 -38.97 -38.49 -13.18
C ARG A 22 -37.61 -39.22 -13.09
N ALA A 23 -37.24 -39.97 -14.12
CA ALA A 23 -35.90 -40.59 -14.19
C ALA A 23 -34.78 -39.53 -14.20
N LYS A 24 -35.03 -38.37 -14.82
CA LYS A 24 -34.11 -37.21 -14.88
C LYS A 24 -34.84 -35.97 -14.32
N PRO A 25 -34.86 -35.79 -12.97
CA PRO A 25 -35.66 -34.77 -12.31
C PRO A 25 -35.07 -33.37 -12.35
N TYR A 26 -33.90 -33.16 -12.90
CA TYR A 26 -33.28 -31.85 -13.00
C TYR A 26 -33.15 -31.38 -14.41
N ALA A 27 -33.62 -30.14 -14.71
CA ALA A 27 -33.42 -29.46 -15.98
C ALA A 27 -32.23 -28.51 -15.87
N VAL A 28 -31.30 -28.62 -16.80
CA VAL A 28 -30.12 -27.78 -16.93
C VAL A 28 -30.41 -26.69 -17.93
N HIS A 29 -30.27 -25.41 -17.50
CA HIS A 29 -30.51 -24.25 -18.37
C HIS A 29 -29.23 -23.47 -18.54
N LEU A 30 -28.98 -22.99 -19.76
CA LEU A 30 -27.88 -22.10 -20.08
C LEU A 30 -28.05 -20.72 -19.43
N PRO A 31 -27.00 -19.91 -19.35
CA PRO A 31 -27.12 -18.52 -18.90
C PRO A 31 -28.10 -17.75 -19.76
N GLU A 32 -28.78 -16.79 -19.13
CA GLU A 32 -29.70 -15.88 -19.82
C GLU A 32 -28.93 -14.98 -20.80
N GLN A 33 -29.29 -15.03 -22.06
CA GLN A 33 -28.79 -14.13 -23.09
C GLN A 33 -29.95 -13.27 -23.62
N ASN A 34 -29.81 -11.94 -23.55
CA ASN A 34 -30.76 -10.97 -24.12
C ASN A 34 -32.22 -11.09 -23.63
N ALA A 35 -32.45 -11.18 -22.32
CA ALA A 35 -33.77 -11.17 -21.67
C ALA A 35 -34.78 -12.22 -22.18
N LYS A 36 -34.34 -13.26 -22.88
CA LYS A 36 -35.17 -14.41 -23.27
C LYS A 36 -34.99 -15.54 -22.28
N ARG A 37 -36.04 -16.34 -22.07
CA ARG A 37 -35.95 -17.56 -21.24
C ARG A 37 -34.76 -18.40 -21.69
N PRO A 38 -33.86 -18.76 -20.76
CA PRO A 38 -32.69 -19.54 -21.12
C PRO A 38 -33.12 -20.91 -21.67
N PRO A 39 -32.52 -21.37 -22.78
CA PRO A 39 -32.85 -22.66 -23.36
C PRO A 39 -32.47 -23.79 -22.39
N THR A 40 -33.28 -24.86 -22.34
CA THR A 40 -32.94 -26.07 -21.62
C THR A 40 -31.90 -26.83 -22.43
N LEU A 41 -30.74 -27.08 -21.84
CA LEU A 41 -29.62 -27.80 -22.48
C LEU A 41 -29.89 -29.33 -22.47
N CYS A 42 -30.20 -29.85 -21.27
CA CYS A 42 -30.50 -31.27 -21.09
C CYS A 42 -31.27 -31.52 -19.80
N TYR A 43 -31.66 -32.79 -19.56
CA TYR A 43 -32.24 -33.28 -18.31
C TYR A 43 -31.31 -34.33 -17.70
N VAL A 44 -31.09 -34.23 -16.38
CA VAL A 44 -30.16 -35.11 -15.66
C VAL A 44 -30.79 -35.73 -14.42
N ALA A 45 -30.25 -36.85 -13.97
CA ALA A 45 -30.76 -37.61 -12.84
C ALA A 45 -30.36 -36.94 -11.49
N ASP A 46 -29.27 -36.23 -11.48
CA ASP A 46 -28.68 -35.64 -10.27
C ASP A 46 -28.26 -34.18 -10.50
N TRP A 47 -28.28 -33.37 -9.44
CA TRP A 47 -27.90 -31.95 -9.52
C TRP A 47 -26.41 -31.76 -9.87
N PHE A 48 -25.52 -32.65 -9.36
CA PHE A 48 -24.09 -32.58 -9.63
C PHE A 48 -23.74 -32.91 -11.07
N ILE A 49 -24.46 -33.83 -11.68
CA ILE A 49 -24.32 -34.11 -13.12
C ILE A 49 -24.73 -32.87 -13.94
N GLY A 50 -25.81 -32.20 -13.53
CA GLY A 50 -26.23 -30.93 -14.12
C GLY A 50 -25.15 -29.87 -14.05
N PHE A 51 -24.45 -29.82 -12.91
CA PHE A 51 -23.36 -28.90 -12.70
C PHE A 51 -22.14 -29.24 -13.56
N ALA A 52 -21.75 -30.53 -13.64
CA ALA A 52 -20.68 -31.00 -14.51
C ALA A 52 -20.98 -30.73 -16.00
N VAL A 53 -22.23 -30.88 -16.41
CA VAL A 53 -22.70 -30.56 -17.76
C VAL A 53 -22.56 -29.06 -18.06
N LEU A 54 -22.98 -28.19 -17.17
CA LEU A 54 -22.77 -26.75 -17.33
C LEU A 54 -21.28 -26.39 -17.40
N THR A 55 -20.46 -27.02 -16.59
CA THR A 55 -19.00 -26.86 -16.62
C THR A 55 -18.43 -27.26 -17.96
N ALA A 56 -18.83 -28.43 -18.48
CA ALA A 56 -18.41 -28.92 -19.79
C ALA A 56 -18.87 -28.00 -20.93
N TRP A 57 -20.09 -27.45 -20.83
CA TRP A 57 -20.59 -26.47 -21.78
C TRP A 57 -19.77 -25.20 -21.79
N HIS A 58 -19.48 -24.64 -20.63
CA HIS A 58 -18.60 -23.46 -20.49
C HIS A 58 -17.18 -23.79 -20.99
N ALA A 59 -16.70 -24.99 -20.79
CA ALA A 59 -15.44 -25.44 -21.32
C ALA A 59 -15.44 -25.68 -22.87
N GLY A 60 -16.61 -25.58 -23.53
CA GLY A 60 -16.74 -25.81 -24.97
C GLY A 60 -16.53 -27.27 -25.38
N VAL A 61 -16.65 -28.19 -24.41
CA VAL A 61 -16.49 -29.67 -24.64
C VAL A 61 -17.78 -30.45 -24.46
N TYR A 62 -18.90 -29.75 -24.24
CA TYR A 62 -20.21 -30.38 -24.15
C TYR A 62 -20.69 -30.84 -25.54
N TYR A 63 -21.23 -32.03 -25.59
CA TYR A 63 -22.00 -32.57 -26.70
C TYR A 63 -23.23 -33.32 -26.19
N PRO A 64 -24.34 -33.42 -26.95
CA PRO A 64 -25.52 -34.13 -26.52
C PRO A 64 -25.21 -35.62 -26.22
N GLY A 65 -25.59 -36.07 -25.00
CA GLY A 65 -25.27 -37.41 -24.50
C GLY A 65 -24.12 -37.48 -23.51
N LEU A 66 -23.32 -36.41 -23.39
CA LEU A 66 -22.23 -36.33 -22.41
C LEU A 66 -22.76 -36.48 -20.95
N GLU A 67 -23.98 -36.00 -20.70
CA GLU A 67 -24.66 -36.13 -19.40
C GLU A 67 -24.82 -37.59 -18.96
N ASP A 68 -25.09 -38.49 -19.89
CA ASP A 68 -25.24 -39.92 -19.60
C ASP A 68 -23.88 -40.62 -19.41
N GLU A 69 -22.83 -40.13 -20.07
CA GLU A 69 -21.46 -40.60 -19.83
C GLU A 69 -20.94 -40.17 -18.46
N ILE A 70 -21.15 -38.90 -18.10
CA ILE A 70 -20.80 -38.38 -16.78
C ILE A 70 -21.51 -39.17 -15.70
N TYR A 71 -22.83 -39.44 -15.87
CA TYR A 71 -23.60 -40.24 -14.94
C TYR A 71 -23.02 -41.65 -14.72
N ARG A 72 -22.59 -42.30 -15.81
CA ARG A 72 -21.99 -43.64 -15.71
C ARG A 72 -20.63 -43.66 -15.03
N LYS A 73 -19.80 -42.64 -15.28
CA LYS A 73 -18.43 -42.56 -14.76
C LYS A 73 -18.35 -42.07 -13.32
N THR A 74 -19.25 -41.17 -12.90
CA THR A 74 -19.15 -40.49 -11.59
C THR A 74 -20.04 -41.08 -10.50
N ARG A 75 -20.93 -42.02 -10.83
CA ARG A 75 -21.86 -42.63 -9.87
C ARG A 75 -21.21 -43.26 -8.62
N PRO A 76 -20.00 -43.87 -8.68
CA PRO A 76 -19.30 -44.37 -7.50
C PRO A 76 -18.67 -43.25 -6.65
N GLU A 77 -18.30 -42.12 -7.22
CA GLU A 77 -17.54 -41.05 -6.56
C GLU A 77 -18.43 -40.04 -5.85
N ILE A 78 -19.68 -39.89 -6.32
CA ILE A 78 -20.63 -38.91 -5.74
C ILE A 78 -21.17 -39.35 -4.38
N THR A 79 -21.09 -40.63 -4.05
CA THR A 79 -21.61 -41.20 -2.78
C THR A 79 -20.70 -40.97 -1.59
N ASP A 80 -19.40 -40.70 -1.78
CA ASP A 80 -18.39 -40.57 -0.71
C ASP A 80 -17.80 -39.15 -0.55
N SER A 81 -18.11 -38.20 -1.43
CA SER A 81 -17.56 -36.83 -1.37
C SER A 81 -18.54 -35.87 -0.69
N ASN A 82 -18.03 -35.00 0.16
CA ASN A 82 -18.80 -33.88 0.71
C ASN A 82 -19.27 -32.96 -0.44
N PRO A 83 -20.60 -32.90 -0.73
CA PRO A 83 -21.13 -32.18 -1.87
C PRO A 83 -20.77 -30.69 -1.87
N ASP A 84 -20.68 -30.08 -0.69
CA ASP A 84 -20.38 -28.65 -0.55
C ASP A 84 -18.91 -28.33 -0.86
N GLU A 85 -18.01 -29.28 -0.64
CA GLU A 85 -16.59 -29.12 -0.95
C GLU A 85 -16.32 -29.29 -2.46
N LEU A 86 -17.00 -30.24 -3.08
CA LEU A 86 -16.96 -30.42 -4.54
C LEU A 86 -17.51 -29.18 -5.24
N CYS A 87 -18.68 -28.68 -4.79
CA CYS A 87 -19.26 -27.46 -5.34
C CYS A 87 -18.34 -26.25 -5.17
N ARG A 88 -17.68 -26.08 -4.03
CA ARG A 88 -16.71 -24.98 -3.81
C ARG A 88 -15.53 -25.10 -4.76
N ARG A 89 -14.93 -26.28 -4.91
CA ARG A 89 -13.83 -26.51 -5.85
C ARG A 89 -14.24 -26.18 -7.28
N ILE A 90 -15.38 -26.70 -7.74
CA ILE A 90 -15.82 -26.47 -9.12
C ILE A 90 -16.20 -24.99 -9.35
N ILE A 91 -16.79 -24.29 -8.37
CA ILE A 91 -17.03 -22.84 -8.46
C ILE A 91 -15.71 -22.07 -8.52
N GLN A 92 -14.72 -22.49 -7.75
CA GLN A 92 -13.39 -21.89 -7.74
C GLN A 92 -12.66 -22.15 -9.06
N ASP A 93 -12.68 -23.38 -9.57
CA ASP A 93 -12.11 -23.74 -10.87
C ASP A 93 -12.81 -23.01 -12.03
N TYR A 94 -14.15 -22.85 -11.96
CA TYR A 94 -14.91 -22.07 -12.92
C TYR A 94 -14.53 -20.58 -12.90
N SER A 95 -14.38 -19.98 -11.74
CA SER A 95 -13.94 -18.60 -11.66
C SER A 95 -12.55 -18.41 -12.28
N HIS A 96 -11.63 -19.33 -12.01
CA HIS A 96 -10.31 -19.35 -12.65
C HIS A 96 -10.37 -19.57 -14.18
N MET A 97 -11.25 -20.46 -14.65
CA MET A 97 -11.43 -20.70 -16.09
C MET A 97 -12.11 -19.54 -16.82
N ASN A 98 -13.06 -18.86 -16.17
CA ASN A 98 -13.69 -17.67 -16.73
C ASN A 98 -12.71 -16.50 -16.86
N HIS A 99 -11.85 -16.30 -15.85
CA HIS A 99 -10.77 -15.32 -15.95
C HIS A 99 -9.83 -15.61 -17.14
N ARG A 100 -9.53 -16.87 -17.42
CA ARG A 100 -8.72 -17.27 -18.58
C ARG A 100 -9.43 -17.08 -19.93
N ARG A 101 -10.77 -17.19 -20.00
CA ARG A 101 -11.53 -17.10 -21.27
C ARG A 101 -12.02 -15.72 -21.61
N HIS A 102 -12.41 -14.93 -20.61
CA HIS A 102 -12.98 -13.61 -20.81
C HIS A 102 -12.02 -12.46 -20.49
N GLY A 103 -10.80 -12.77 -20.06
CA GLY A 103 -9.87 -11.79 -19.53
C GLY A 103 -10.26 -11.36 -18.11
N CYS A 104 -9.35 -10.66 -17.46
CA CYS A 104 -9.55 -10.11 -16.10
C CYS A 104 -9.81 -8.62 -16.21
N SER A 105 -10.83 -8.12 -15.54
CA SER A 105 -11.05 -6.66 -15.46
C SER A 105 -9.96 -5.98 -14.61
N VAL A 106 -9.79 -4.69 -14.80
CA VAL A 106 -8.86 -3.88 -14.00
C VAL A 106 -9.18 -3.98 -12.51
N GLY A 107 -10.48 -4.00 -12.15
CA GLY A 107 -10.92 -4.16 -10.75
C GLY A 107 -10.58 -5.52 -10.18
N GLU A 108 -10.89 -6.60 -10.89
CA GLU A 108 -10.57 -7.97 -10.47
C GLU A 108 -9.05 -8.18 -10.34
N ALA A 109 -8.28 -7.70 -11.31
CA ALA A 109 -6.81 -7.75 -11.24
C ALA A 109 -6.27 -6.98 -10.04
N TYR A 110 -6.90 -5.86 -9.70
CA TYR A 110 -6.50 -5.06 -8.54
C TYR A 110 -6.77 -5.80 -7.23
N GLU A 111 -7.95 -6.40 -7.04
CA GLU A 111 -8.27 -7.16 -5.83
C GLU A 111 -7.30 -8.35 -5.64
N LEU A 112 -7.06 -9.11 -6.71
CA LEU A 112 -6.10 -10.21 -6.69
C LEU A 112 -4.66 -9.74 -6.39
N TYR A 113 -4.28 -8.58 -6.96
CA TYR A 113 -2.98 -7.96 -6.70
C TYR A 113 -2.86 -7.48 -5.25
N LEU A 114 -3.93 -6.90 -4.68
CA LEU A 114 -3.94 -6.47 -3.28
C LEU A 114 -3.78 -7.65 -2.33
N ASP A 115 -4.52 -8.74 -2.56
CA ASP A 115 -4.41 -9.94 -1.75
C ASP A 115 -3.00 -10.55 -1.82
N TRP A 116 -2.44 -10.66 -3.04
CA TRP A 116 -1.07 -11.12 -3.21
C TRP A 116 -0.04 -10.23 -2.51
N LYS A 117 -0.24 -8.91 -2.54
CA LYS A 117 0.75 -7.94 -2.05
C LYS A 117 0.62 -7.65 -0.56
N TYR A 118 -0.59 -7.66 -0.02
CA TYR A 118 -0.91 -7.24 1.35
C TYR A 118 -1.69 -8.29 2.15
N GLY A 119 -2.05 -9.41 1.55
CA GLY A 119 -2.74 -10.52 2.22
C GLY A 119 -1.86 -11.20 3.27
N GLU A 120 -2.47 -12.07 4.07
CA GLU A 120 -1.79 -12.78 5.16
C GLU A 120 -0.58 -13.60 4.70
N ASN A 121 -0.62 -14.13 3.48
CA ASN A 121 0.43 -14.94 2.87
C ASN A 121 1.41 -14.13 2.00
N ALA A 122 1.38 -12.79 2.08
CA ALA A 122 2.29 -11.96 1.31
C ALA A 122 3.75 -12.22 1.73
N ALA A 123 4.65 -12.36 0.75
CA ALA A 123 6.08 -12.64 0.98
C ALA A 123 6.78 -11.56 1.85
N ARG A 124 6.19 -10.37 1.94
CA ARG A 124 6.66 -9.26 2.77
C ARG A 124 5.47 -8.49 3.31
N GLN A 125 5.38 -8.37 4.61
CA GLN A 125 4.40 -7.48 5.22
C GLN A 125 4.74 -6.02 4.93
N LEU A 126 3.84 -5.34 4.23
CA LEU A 126 3.97 -3.93 3.90
C LEU A 126 3.13 -3.08 4.87
N SER A 127 3.54 -1.83 5.06
CA SER A 127 2.83 -0.92 5.97
C SER A 127 1.42 -0.59 5.48
N TYR A 128 0.52 -0.30 6.43
CA TYR A 128 -0.83 0.20 6.17
C TYR A 128 -0.80 1.44 5.25
N ASP A 129 0.12 2.37 5.47
CA ASP A 129 0.27 3.57 4.62
C ASP A 129 0.53 3.22 3.15
N SER A 130 1.32 2.15 2.89
CA SER A 130 1.58 1.69 1.53
C SER A 130 0.31 1.17 0.85
N ARG A 131 -0.57 0.51 1.60
CA ARG A 131 -1.87 0.04 1.12
C ARG A 131 -2.79 1.22 0.79
N VAL A 132 -2.92 2.19 1.69
CA VAL A 132 -3.73 3.41 1.48
C VAL A 132 -3.28 4.19 0.24
N VAL A 133 -1.97 4.30 0.01
CA VAL A 133 -1.44 4.94 -1.21
C VAL A 133 -1.82 4.16 -2.47
N THR A 134 -1.80 2.83 -2.42
CA THR A 134 -2.18 1.97 -3.54
C THR A 134 -3.69 2.08 -3.83
N GLU A 135 -4.52 2.08 -2.79
CA GLU A 135 -5.98 2.29 -2.88
C GLU A 135 -6.33 3.66 -3.47
N SER A 136 -5.67 4.71 -2.99
CA SER A 136 -5.84 6.07 -3.51
C SER A 136 -5.44 6.19 -4.99
N ALA A 137 -4.39 5.48 -5.42
CA ALA A 137 -4.00 5.44 -6.82
C ALA A 137 -5.02 4.68 -7.67
N PHE A 138 -5.62 3.61 -7.14
CA PHE A 138 -6.65 2.84 -7.83
C PHE A 138 -7.92 3.64 -8.03
N GLU A 139 -8.38 4.40 -7.04
CA GLU A 139 -9.54 5.29 -7.19
C GLU A 139 -9.40 6.27 -8.36
N LEU A 140 -8.19 6.74 -8.63
CA LEU A 140 -7.92 7.59 -9.78
C LEU A 140 -8.05 6.86 -11.13
N LEU A 141 -8.13 5.53 -11.13
CA LEU A 141 -8.37 4.68 -12.30
C LEU A 141 -9.84 4.23 -12.43
N ARG A 142 -10.75 4.77 -11.63
CA ARG A 142 -12.17 4.39 -11.56
C ARG A 142 -12.88 4.19 -12.91
N PRO A 143 -12.65 5.02 -13.96
CA PRO A 143 -13.31 4.81 -15.25
C PRO A 143 -12.98 3.49 -15.95
N TYR A 144 -11.93 2.79 -15.49
CA TYR A 144 -11.45 1.54 -16.08
C TYR A 144 -11.73 0.30 -15.23
N HIS A 145 -12.26 0.45 -14.01
CA HIS A 145 -12.40 -0.67 -13.07
C HIS A 145 -13.17 -1.87 -13.65
N THR A 146 -14.18 -1.62 -14.46
CA THR A 146 -15.02 -2.67 -15.07
C THR A 146 -14.53 -3.14 -16.44
N ARG A 147 -13.48 -2.51 -16.99
CA ARG A 147 -12.93 -2.87 -18.31
C ARG A 147 -11.90 -3.97 -18.16
N LEU A 148 -11.82 -4.83 -19.19
CA LEU A 148 -10.78 -5.86 -19.23
C LEU A 148 -9.39 -5.22 -19.41
N LEU A 149 -8.38 -5.78 -18.75
CA LEU A 149 -6.99 -5.32 -18.89
C LEU A 149 -6.49 -5.36 -20.34
N ASP A 150 -6.90 -6.38 -21.10
CA ASP A 150 -6.54 -6.53 -22.51
C ASP A 150 -7.23 -5.51 -23.43
N ASP A 151 -8.34 -4.90 -22.98
CA ASP A 151 -9.14 -3.96 -23.77
C ASP A 151 -8.78 -2.48 -23.53
N VAL A 152 -8.02 -2.20 -22.47
CA VAL A 152 -7.55 -0.83 -22.21
C VAL A 152 -6.26 -0.61 -22.97
N THR A 153 -6.32 0.23 -24.00
CA THR A 153 -5.18 0.53 -24.86
C THR A 153 -4.11 1.37 -24.16
N ILE A 154 -2.88 1.32 -24.70
CA ILE A 154 -1.77 2.17 -24.21
C ILE A 154 -2.16 3.65 -24.27
N GLN A 155 -2.86 4.10 -25.34
CA GLN A 155 -3.28 5.48 -25.50
C GLN A 155 -4.27 5.89 -24.40
N GLU A 156 -5.25 5.05 -24.08
CA GLU A 156 -6.22 5.34 -23.03
C GLU A 156 -5.55 5.43 -21.64
N TRP A 157 -4.61 4.52 -21.33
CA TRP A 157 -3.81 4.63 -20.10
C TRP A 157 -3.02 5.92 -20.06
N GLN A 158 -2.36 6.28 -21.16
CA GLN A 158 -1.56 7.51 -21.24
C GLN A 158 -2.43 8.76 -21.11
N ASP A 159 -3.60 8.80 -21.77
CA ASP A 159 -4.53 9.92 -21.68
C ASP A 159 -5.08 10.09 -20.26
N ARG A 160 -5.39 8.96 -19.58
CA ARG A 160 -5.80 9.01 -18.18
C ARG A 160 -4.72 9.57 -17.28
N VAL A 161 -3.49 9.08 -17.41
CA VAL A 161 -2.34 9.54 -16.63
C VAL A 161 -2.03 11.01 -16.93
N ASN A 162 -2.11 11.44 -18.19
CA ASN A 162 -1.94 12.84 -18.59
C ASN A 162 -3.01 13.75 -17.94
N LYS A 163 -4.28 13.28 -17.89
CA LYS A 163 -5.38 14.00 -17.23
C LYS A 163 -5.13 14.15 -15.74
N ILE A 164 -4.70 13.08 -15.07
CA ILE A 164 -4.35 13.09 -13.64
C ILE A 164 -3.17 14.03 -13.41
N GLY A 165 -2.17 14.03 -14.30
CA GLY A 165 -0.98 14.89 -14.21
C GLY A 165 -1.24 16.39 -14.23
N LYS A 166 -2.38 16.83 -14.81
CA LYS A 166 -2.82 18.22 -14.78
C LYS A 166 -3.36 18.67 -13.41
N GLN A 167 -3.85 17.73 -12.60
CA GLN A 167 -4.58 18.00 -11.36
C GLN A 167 -3.79 17.65 -10.10
N TYR A 168 -2.97 16.60 -10.17
CA TYR A 168 -2.30 16.01 -9.00
C TYR A 168 -0.78 16.21 -9.04
N SER A 169 -0.15 16.05 -7.88
CA SER A 169 1.29 16.13 -7.73
C SER A 169 2.01 15.01 -8.48
N ARG A 170 3.29 15.25 -8.81
CA ARG A 170 4.15 14.27 -9.47
C ARG A 170 4.22 12.95 -8.70
N SER A 171 4.26 12.99 -7.38
CA SER A 171 4.27 11.80 -6.53
C SER A 171 2.99 10.97 -6.66
N THR A 172 1.82 11.62 -6.67
CA THR A 172 0.53 10.96 -6.90
C THR A 172 0.49 10.30 -8.28
N VAL A 173 0.91 11.01 -9.32
CA VAL A 173 0.95 10.47 -10.70
C VAL A 173 1.92 9.29 -10.78
N ARG A 174 3.07 9.35 -10.12
CA ARG A 174 4.03 8.24 -10.04
C ARG A 174 3.40 7.00 -9.41
N ASN A 175 2.61 7.17 -8.36
CA ASN A 175 1.90 6.05 -7.73
C ASN A 175 0.87 5.42 -8.68
N VAL A 176 0.13 6.22 -9.44
CA VAL A 176 -0.82 5.72 -10.45
C VAL A 176 -0.12 4.97 -11.58
N VAL A 177 0.94 5.55 -12.15
CA VAL A 177 1.75 4.87 -13.20
C VAL A 177 2.37 3.59 -12.65
N GLY A 178 2.88 3.64 -11.42
CA GLY A 178 3.43 2.47 -10.73
C GLY A 178 2.37 1.38 -10.52
N LEU A 179 1.16 1.75 -10.14
CA LEU A 179 0.06 0.80 -9.98
C LEU A 179 -0.30 0.13 -11.31
N ILE A 180 -0.48 0.91 -12.40
CA ILE A 180 -0.77 0.35 -13.71
C ILE A 180 0.30 -0.68 -14.10
N LYS A 181 1.58 -0.33 -13.99
CA LYS A 181 2.69 -1.27 -14.27
C LYS A 181 2.64 -2.53 -13.40
N ASN A 182 2.38 -2.34 -12.12
CA ASN A 182 2.31 -3.46 -11.17
C ASN A 182 1.13 -4.41 -11.45
N LEU A 183 -0.02 -3.89 -11.88
CA LEU A 183 -1.17 -4.72 -12.28
C LEU A 183 -0.81 -5.63 -13.45
N TYR A 184 -0.17 -5.11 -14.50
CA TYR A 184 0.27 -5.94 -15.62
C TYR A 184 1.40 -6.89 -15.24
N ASN A 185 2.39 -6.45 -14.45
CA ASN A 185 3.46 -7.31 -13.94
C ASN A 185 2.92 -8.47 -13.08
N TYR A 186 1.80 -8.26 -12.40
CA TYR A 186 1.10 -9.30 -11.65
C TYR A 186 0.27 -10.22 -12.56
N ALA A 187 -0.50 -9.62 -13.50
CA ALA A 187 -1.52 -10.28 -14.28
C ALA A 187 -0.94 -11.14 -15.42
N VAL A 188 0.08 -10.64 -16.13
CA VAL A 188 0.65 -11.34 -17.31
C VAL A 188 1.25 -12.71 -16.95
N PRO A 189 2.11 -12.85 -15.93
CA PRO A 189 2.66 -14.17 -15.56
C PRO A 189 1.60 -15.15 -15.03
N ARG A 190 0.41 -14.65 -14.68
CA ARG A 190 -0.73 -15.45 -14.18
C ARG A 190 -1.79 -15.69 -15.24
N GLU A 191 -1.49 -15.34 -16.48
CA GLU A 191 -2.39 -15.51 -17.63
C GLU A 191 -3.75 -14.79 -17.47
N LEU A 192 -3.83 -13.78 -16.60
CA LEU A 192 -5.03 -12.95 -16.40
C LEU A 192 -5.20 -11.91 -17.51
N CYS A 193 -4.13 -11.58 -18.23
CA CYS A 193 -4.14 -10.81 -19.46
C CYS A 193 -2.98 -11.25 -20.37
N ARG A 194 -3.08 -10.94 -21.67
CA ARG A 194 -2.17 -11.44 -22.70
C ARG A 194 -0.99 -10.52 -22.95
N LYS A 195 -1.19 -9.21 -22.79
CA LYS A 195 -0.21 -8.18 -23.16
C LYS A 195 0.07 -7.25 -22.01
N ASP A 196 1.34 -6.90 -21.82
CA ASP A 196 1.76 -5.89 -20.86
C ASP A 196 1.73 -4.50 -21.53
N PHE A 197 0.59 -3.84 -21.45
CA PHE A 197 0.47 -2.44 -21.87
C PHE A 197 1.00 -1.46 -20.83
N GLY A 198 1.06 -1.87 -19.55
CA GLY A 198 1.52 -1.02 -18.46
C GLY A 198 2.96 -0.56 -18.60
N ARG A 199 3.85 -1.40 -19.16
CA ARG A 199 5.26 -1.08 -19.38
C ARG A 199 5.49 0.16 -20.25
N TYR A 200 4.56 0.46 -21.16
CA TYR A 200 4.67 1.58 -22.11
C TYR A 200 4.10 2.88 -21.56
N VAL A 201 3.41 2.85 -20.42
CA VAL A 201 2.88 4.05 -19.78
C VAL A 201 4.03 4.86 -19.20
N VAL A 202 4.12 6.12 -19.61
CA VAL A 202 5.19 7.04 -19.20
C VAL A 202 4.67 8.15 -18.30
N MET A 203 5.57 8.68 -17.46
CA MET A 203 5.26 9.82 -16.62
C MET A 203 4.99 11.07 -17.48
N PRO A 204 3.83 11.74 -17.31
CA PRO A 204 3.56 12.99 -18.00
C PRO A 204 4.40 14.13 -17.42
N LYS A 205 4.45 15.26 -18.13
CA LYS A 205 4.89 16.51 -17.53
C LYS A 205 3.90 16.89 -16.42
N THR A 206 4.38 17.03 -15.22
CA THR A 206 3.59 17.43 -14.04
C THR A 206 4.03 18.82 -13.60
N LYS A 207 3.21 19.45 -12.74
CA LYS A 207 3.65 20.68 -12.04
C LYS A 207 4.93 20.39 -11.27
N PRO A 208 5.83 21.37 -11.11
CA PRO A 208 7.00 21.22 -10.25
C PRO A 208 6.59 20.74 -8.88
N GLU A 209 7.38 19.84 -8.29
CA GLU A 209 7.17 19.44 -6.89
C GLU A 209 7.48 20.66 -6.01
N VAL A 210 6.62 20.92 -5.04
CA VAL A 210 6.92 21.85 -3.98
C VAL A 210 7.95 21.16 -3.09
N HIS A 211 9.21 21.53 -3.22
CA HIS A 211 10.24 21.09 -2.29
C HIS A 211 10.07 21.88 -1.00
N TYR A 212 9.87 21.18 0.10
CA TYR A 212 9.86 21.81 1.41
C TYR A 212 11.30 22.22 1.77
N GLU A 213 11.53 23.52 1.75
CA GLU A 213 12.83 24.11 2.06
C GLU A 213 13.14 23.97 3.57
N PRO A 214 14.41 23.89 3.97
CA PRO A 214 14.82 24.01 5.34
C PRO A 214 14.47 25.41 5.89
N PHE A 215 14.40 25.54 7.21
CA PHE A 215 14.33 26.87 7.84
C PHE A 215 15.62 27.62 7.58
N THR A 216 15.51 28.93 7.29
CA THR A 216 16.67 29.83 7.18
C THR A 216 17.22 30.18 8.56
N ASP A 217 18.35 30.90 8.61
CA ASP A 217 18.93 31.33 9.90
C ASP A 217 18.06 32.40 10.57
N GLU A 218 17.43 33.27 9.78
CA GLU A 218 16.49 34.29 10.29
C GLU A 218 15.22 33.62 10.82
N GLU A 219 14.66 32.64 10.12
CA GLU A 219 13.52 31.85 10.60
C GLU A 219 13.88 31.10 11.90
N MET A 220 15.09 30.55 11.98
CA MET A 220 15.58 29.90 13.21
C MET A 220 15.73 30.87 14.39
N LYS A 221 16.17 32.11 14.18
CA LYS A 221 16.19 33.15 15.23
C LYS A 221 14.79 33.41 15.78
N ILE A 222 13.80 33.53 14.93
CA ILE A 222 12.40 33.72 15.34
C ILE A 222 11.91 32.51 16.16
N LEU A 223 12.18 31.28 15.70
CA LEU A 223 11.82 30.08 16.45
C LEU A 223 12.50 30.07 17.84
N TRP A 224 13.79 30.36 17.91
CA TRP A 224 14.51 30.41 19.19
C TRP A 224 13.98 31.47 20.16
N SER A 225 13.54 32.63 19.65
CA SER A 225 12.91 33.67 20.50
C SER A 225 11.57 33.23 21.09
N ARG A 226 10.94 32.18 20.52
CA ARG A 226 9.65 31.61 20.94
C ARG A 226 9.75 30.18 21.47
N ARG A 227 10.94 29.77 21.90
CA ARG A 227 11.24 28.40 22.34
C ARG A 227 10.38 27.89 23.50
N GLU A 228 9.69 28.76 24.24
CA GLU A 228 8.79 28.36 25.31
C GLU A 228 7.42 27.87 24.81
N ASP A 229 7.03 28.22 23.58
CA ASP A 229 5.82 27.68 22.97
C ASP A 229 5.97 26.18 22.72
N PRO A 230 5.01 25.34 23.14
CA PRO A 230 5.12 23.86 23.01
C PRO A 230 5.30 23.36 21.59
N VAL A 231 4.70 24.03 20.59
CA VAL A 231 4.81 23.65 19.17
C VAL A 231 6.18 24.04 18.64
N VAL A 232 6.63 25.27 18.94
CA VAL A 232 7.96 25.76 18.53
C VAL A 232 9.07 24.95 19.19
N LYS A 233 8.91 24.61 20.46
CA LYS A 233 9.82 23.74 21.21
C LYS A 233 10.04 22.42 20.48
N MET A 234 8.96 21.76 20.04
CA MET A 234 9.04 20.52 19.28
C MET A 234 9.66 20.71 17.89
N ILE A 235 9.39 21.84 17.22
CA ILE A 235 10.04 22.19 15.94
C ILE A 235 11.56 22.26 16.13
N LEU A 236 12.04 22.94 17.17
CA LEU A 236 13.46 23.05 17.49
C LEU A 236 14.08 21.69 17.79
N VAL A 237 13.44 20.85 18.61
CA VAL A 237 13.91 19.49 18.87
C VAL A 237 14.06 18.69 17.57
N MET A 238 13.10 18.80 16.65
CA MET A 238 13.20 18.14 15.35
C MET A 238 14.32 18.71 14.47
N CYS A 239 14.58 20.02 14.52
CA CYS A 239 15.65 20.68 13.76
C CYS A 239 17.05 20.32 14.25
N TYR A 240 17.20 19.88 15.50
CA TYR A 240 18.49 19.52 16.08
C TYR A 240 18.68 18.01 16.31
N SER A 241 17.73 17.18 15.92
CA SER A 241 17.83 15.72 16.07
C SER A 241 17.67 14.96 14.76
N GLY A 242 17.03 15.57 13.77
CA GLY A 242 16.89 15.03 12.42
C GLY A 242 16.00 13.77 12.28
N PHE A 243 15.26 13.39 13.31
CA PHE A 243 14.30 12.28 13.22
C PHE A 243 13.11 12.63 12.33
N ARG A 244 12.49 11.60 11.74
CA ARG A 244 11.17 11.76 11.12
C ARG A 244 10.12 11.95 12.20
N VAL A 245 9.14 12.81 11.96
CA VAL A 245 8.09 13.15 12.95
C VAL A 245 7.40 11.92 13.53
N SER A 246 7.17 10.88 12.73
CA SER A 246 6.55 9.65 13.20
C SER A 246 7.46 8.77 14.06
N ALA A 247 8.76 9.04 14.12
CA ALA A 247 9.65 8.31 15.03
C ALA A 247 9.36 8.61 16.51
N TYR A 248 9.03 9.86 16.83
CA TYR A 248 8.80 10.30 18.22
C TYR A 248 7.55 9.68 18.88
N VAL A 249 6.66 9.08 18.12
CA VAL A 249 5.45 8.41 18.62
C VAL A 249 5.54 6.88 18.55
N GLN A 250 6.70 6.35 18.20
CA GLN A 250 6.91 4.91 18.21
C GLN A 250 7.10 4.43 19.65
N PRO A 251 6.59 3.23 20.00
CA PRO A 251 6.75 2.68 21.35
C PRO A 251 8.21 2.43 21.76
N ASP A 252 9.09 2.24 20.77
CA ASP A 252 10.52 1.95 20.90
C ASP A 252 11.40 3.21 20.81
N PHE A 253 10.79 4.42 20.77
CA PHE A 253 11.55 5.66 20.80
C PHE A 253 12.00 6.00 22.21
N GLU A 254 13.30 5.96 22.43
CA GLU A 254 13.94 6.19 23.73
C GLU A 254 14.56 7.59 23.81
N VAL A 255 14.40 8.22 24.95
CA VAL A 255 15.10 9.44 25.34
C VAL A 255 15.91 9.14 26.61
N ASN A 256 17.21 9.09 26.50
CA ASN A 256 18.09 8.91 27.64
C ASN A 256 18.74 10.24 27.99
N LEU A 257 18.21 10.91 29.00
CA LEU A 257 18.74 12.19 29.49
C LEU A 257 20.06 12.03 30.23
N GLN A 258 20.27 10.88 30.89
CA GLN A 258 21.49 10.65 31.66
C GLN A 258 22.70 10.54 30.72
N GLU A 259 22.60 9.75 29.68
CA GLU A 259 23.65 9.60 28.68
C GLU A 259 23.53 10.63 27.54
N GLY A 260 22.43 11.37 27.44
CA GLY A 260 22.23 12.47 26.50
C GLY A 260 22.06 12.01 25.04
N TYR A 261 21.14 11.07 24.79
CA TYR A 261 20.83 10.65 23.43
C TYR A 261 19.34 10.36 23.19
N PHE A 262 18.95 10.44 21.93
CA PHE A 262 17.73 9.81 21.39
C PHE A 262 18.10 8.49 20.72
N LYS A 263 17.26 7.47 20.88
CA LYS A 263 17.39 6.21 20.15
C LYS A 263 16.05 5.82 19.55
N GLY A 264 16.05 5.39 18.29
CA GLY A 264 14.84 5.01 17.58
C GLY A 264 14.97 5.20 16.08
N GLY A 265 13.82 5.28 15.43
CA GLY A 265 13.72 5.49 13.98
C GLY A 265 12.79 4.50 13.31
N ILE A 266 12.42 4.84 12.09
CA ILE A 266 11.42 4.08 11.32
C ILE A 266 11.90 3.88 9.88
N LYS A 267 11.24 2.97 9.17
CA LYS A 267 11.19 2.81 7.72
C LYS A 267 12.33 2.05 7.07
N THR A 268 13.59 2.21 7.44
CA THR A 268 14.72 1.51 6.83
C THR A 268 15.52 0.79 7.89
N GLU A 269 16.19 -0.29 7.54
CA GLU A 269 17.03 -1.05 8.45
C GLU A 269 18.14 -0.16 9.04
N SER A 270 18.80 0.66 8.21
CA SER A 270 19.79 1.66 8.64
C SER A 270 19.20 2.83 9.45
N GLY A 271 17.88 3.01 9.43
CA GLY A 271 17.19 4.06 10.16
C GLY A 271 16.58 3.59 11.49
N ARG A 272 16.44 2.28 11.70
CA ARG A 272 15.91 1.71 12.94
C ARG A 272 16.99 1.73 14.02
N ASN A 273 16.57 1.95 15.26
CA ASN A 273 17.45 1.90 16.44
C ASN A 273 18.72 2.76 16.34
N ARG A 274 18.71 3.83 15.51
CA ARG A 274 19.85 4.72 15.45
C ARG A 274 19.92 5.61 16.69
N THR A 275 21.12 5.87 17.15
CA THR A 275 21.39 6.78 18.25
C THR A 275 21.78 8.14 17.69
N VAL A 276 21.16 9.21 18.24
CA VAL A 276 21.50 10.60 17.92
C VAL A 276 21.72 11.33 19.24
N PRO A 277 22.90 11.91 19.48
CA PRO A 277 23.14 12.68 20.70
C PRO A 277 22.17 13.86 20.81
N ILE A 278 21.76 14.17 22.02
CA ILE A 278 20.99 15.38 22.33
C ILE A 278 21.99 16.55 22.33
N HIS A 279 21.84 17.47 21.37
CA HIS A 279 22.63 18.69 21.34
C HIS A 279 22.42 19.48 22.62
N SER A 280 23.49 20.01 23.23
CA SER A 280 23.46 20.69 24.52
C SER A 280 22.40 21.78 24.59
N THR A 281 22.23 22.58 23.54
CA THR A 281 21.29 23.71 23.52
C THR A 281 19.83 23.28 23.54
N ILE A 282 19.46 22.14 22.97
CA ILE A 282 18.06 21.66 23.00
C ILE A 282 17.77 20.77 24.21
N ARG A 283 18.79 20.40 24.97
CA ARG A 283 18.63 19.55 26.17
C ARG A 283 17.58 20.08 27.14
N PRO A 284 17.58 21.36 27.54
CA PRO A 284 16.54 21.91 28.44
C PRO A 284 15.12 21.80 27.83
N LEU A 285 15.01 21.94 26.49
CA LEU A 285 13.73 21.77 25.81
C LEU A 285 13.23 20.33 25.92
N VAL A 286 14.12 19.37 25.72
CA VAL A 286 13.81 17.94 25.83
C VAL A 286 13.42 17.58 27.27
N GLU A 287 14.19 18.03 28.24
CA GLU A 287 13.90 17.84 29.69
C GLU A 287 12.50 18.33 30.05
N SER A 288 12.09 19.50 29.54
CA SER A 288 10.73 20.04 29.76
C SER A 288 9.61 19.26 29.09
N MET A 289 9.93 18.29 28.21
CA MET A 289 8.98 17.40 27.55
C MET A 289 8.95 16.00 28.16
N MET A 290 9.59 15.81 29.32
CA MET A 290 9.59 14.53 30.03
C MET A 290 8.61 14.57 31.20
N GLU A 291 7.84 13.48 31.35
CA GLU A 291 7.02 13.20 32.54
C GLU A 291 7.57 11.93 33.19
N GLY A 292 8.46 12.11 34.18
CA GLY A 292 9.26 11.02 34.71
C GLY A 292 10.20 10.48 33.65
N GLU A 293 10.15 9.18 33.40
CA GLU A 293 10.92 8.51 32.34
C GLU A 293 10.24 8.55 30.95
N ARG A 294 9.01 9.04 30.88
CA ARG A 294 8.22 9.08 29.65
C ARG A 294 8.37 10.41 28.92
N SER A 295 8.67 10.37 27.62
CA SER A 295 8.61 11.55 26.78
C SER A 295 7.17 11.87 26.34
N VAL A 296 6.76 13.15 26.49
CA VAL A 296 5.44 13.65 26.04
C VAL A 296 5.65 14.59 24.87
N PHE A 297 6.12 14.02 23.77
CA PHE A 297 6.24 14.78 22.52
C PHE A 297 4.86 15.16 21.98
N PHE A 298 4.80 16.30 21.30
CA PHE A 298 3.57 16.90 20.74
C PHE A 298 2.49 17.21 21.82
N GLY A 299 2.84 17.24 23.11
CA GLY A 299 1.87 17.40 24.20
C GLY A 299 0.82 16.28 24.22
N GLY A 300 1.21 15.04 23.89
CA GLY A 300 0.32 13.88 23.83
C GLY A 300 -0.59 13.84 22.60
N LYS A 301 -0.50 14.80 21.68
CA LYS A 301 -1.31 14.86 20.46
C LYS A 301 -0.79 13.91 19.38
N SER A 302 -1.66 13.55 18.43
CA SER A 302 -1.25 12.79 17.25
C SER A 302 -0.34 13.61 16.32
N VAL A 303 0.46 12.91 15.50
CA VAL A 303 1.30 13.56 14.47
C VAL A 303 0.47 14.43 13.51
N SER A 304 -0.76 14.01 13.19
CA SER A 304 -1.67 14.78 12.32
C SER A 304 -2.15 16.07 12.96
N GLN A 305 -2.42 16.05 14.28
CA GLN A 305 -2.75 17.25 15.03
C GLN A 305 -1.55 18.19 15.12
N PHE A 306 -0.37 17.64 15.45
CA PHE A 306 0.86 18.43 15.50
C PHE A 306 1.16 19.13 14.16
N ARG A 307 0.96 18.46 13.03
CA ARG A 307 1.12 19.09 11.70
C ARG A 307 0.22 20.31 11.51
N ARG A 308 -1.03 20.23 11.97
CA ARG A 308 -1.97 21.36 11.91
C ARG A 308 -1.54 22.49 12.85
N ASP A 309 -1.15 22.13 14.08
CA ASP A 309 -0.70 23.10 15.07
C ASP A 309 0.58 23.81 14.58
N MET A 310 1.54 23.09 14.03
CA MET A 310 2.75 23.63 13.42
C MET A 310 2.43 24.63 12.30
N LYS A 311 1.52 24.28 11.38
CA LYS A 311 1.08 25.19 10.31
C LYS A 311 0.49 26.47 10.88
N ASN A 312 -0.41 26.37 11.85
CA ASN A 312 -1.06 27.51 12.48
C ASN A 312 -0.05 28.40 13.23
N GLU A 313 0.90 27.78 13.94
CA GLU A 313 1.88 28.52 14.71
C GLU A 313 2.88 29.28 13.81
N LEU A 314 3.37 28.62 12.75
CA LEU A 314 4.22 29.28 11.76
C LEU A 314 3.52 30.47 11.09
N GLN A 315 2.22 30.33 10.79
CA GLN A 315 1.43 31.43 10.25
C GLN A 315 1.31 32.61 11.23
N LYS A 316 1.09 32.36 12.53
CA LYS A 316 1.07 33.42 13.58
C LYS A 316 2.40 34.13 13.69
N LEU A 317 3.51 33.42 13.50
CA LEU A 317 4.85 33.97 13.54
C LEU A 317 5.25 34.70 12.24
N GLY A 318 4.37 34.74 11.22
CA GLY A 318 4.67 35.32 9.91
C GLY A 318 5.69 34.52 9.10
N LEU A 319 5.91 33.25 9.46
CA LEU A 319 6.86 32.37 8.78
C LEU A 319 6.20 31.62 7.61
N PRO A 320 6.97 31.27 6.57
CA PRO A 320 6.49 30.45 5.47
C PRO A 320 5.96 29.10 5.94
N GLU A 321 5.05 28.51 5.17
CA GLU A 321 4.55 27.16 5.45
C GLU A 321 5.69 26.15 5.35
N ARG A 322 5.95 25.47 6.44
CA ARG A 322 6.93 24.38 6.58
C ARG A 322 6.25 23.14 7.14
N THR A 323 6.84 21.99 6.92
CA THR A 323 6.36 20.72 7.46
C THR A 323 7.37 20.11 8.42
N PRO A 324 6.98 19.11 9.22
CA PRO A 324 7.96 18.37 10.03
C PRO A 324 9.14 17.79 9.23
N HIS A 325 8.96 17.56 7.93
CA HIS A 325 10.07 17.13 7.08
C HIS A 325 11.07 18.26 6.79
N SER A 326 10.61 19.51 6.77
CA SER A 326 11.48 20.69 6.69
C SER A 326 12.42 20.79 7.89
N CYS A 327 11.97 20.40 9.10
CA CYS A 327 12.85 20.35 10.28
C CYS A 327 14.04 19.39 10.07
N ARG A 328 13.77 18.23 9.48
CA ARG A 328 14.82 17.26 9.15
C ARG A 328 15.75 17.77 8.05
N HIS A 329 15.24 18.50 7.07
CA HIS A 329 16.07 19.20 6.07
C HIS A 329 16.92 20.28 6.72
N THR A 330 16.37 20.99 7.72
CA THR A 330 17.10 21.97 8.52
C THR A 330 18.24 21.32 9.28
N PHE A 331 18.02 20.19 9.94
CA PHE A 331 19.09 19.43 10.56
C PHE A 331 20.21 19.08 9.58
N SER A 332 19.84 18.58 8.40
CA SER A 332 20.82 18.25 7.35
C SER A 332 21.61 19.48 6.90
N ARG A 333 20.92 20.63 6.70
CA ARG A 333 21.54 21.89 6.34
C ARG A 333 22.48 22.41 7.43
N LEU A 334 22.03 22.38 8.69
CA LEU A 334 22.86 22.79 9.83
C LEU A 334 24.14 21.94 9.93
N CYS A 335 24.00 20.62 9.85
CA CYS A 335 25.15 19.71 9.82
C CYS A 335 26.16 20.09 8.73
N GLU A 336 25.66 20.40 7.53
CA GLU A 336 26.51 20.76 6.39
C GLU A 336 27.18 22.13 6.61
N SER A 337 26.40 23.14 7.03
CA SER A 337 26.90 24.51 7.24
C SER A 337 27.95 24.59 8.34
N TYR A 338 27.85 23.73 9.36
CA TYR A 338 28.80 23.72 10.50
C TYR A 338 29.88 22.62 10.38
N GLY A 339 30.04 22.00 9.23
CA GLY A 339 31.14 21.08 8.97
C GLY A 339 31.06 19.76 9.74
N VAL A 340 29.84 19.28 10.05
CA VAL A 340 29.62 17.93 10.53
C VAL A 340 29.99 16.94 9.44
N ARG A 341 30.77 15.92 9.78
CA ARG A 341 31.22 14.89 8.80
C ARG A 341 30.02 14.29 8.08
N GLU A 342 30.08 14.17 6.75
CA GLU A 342 28.99 13.63 5.93
C GLU A 342 28.55 12.23 6.37
N ALA A 343 29.51 11.36 6.69
CA ALA A 343 29.22 10.01 7.18
C ALA A 343 28.41 10.04 8.50
N ASP A 344 28.74 10.92 9.42
CA ASP A 344 28.08 11.05 10.71
C ASP A 344 26.72 11.70 10.57
N ARG A 345 26.57 12.71 9.68
CA ARG A 345 25.28 13.27 9.27
C ARG A 345 24.37 12.17 8.70
N LYS A 346 24.88 11.32 7.80
CA LYS A 346 24.12 10.19 7.24
C LYS A 346 23.67 9.21 8.32
N ARG A 347 24.55 8.88 9.29
CA ARG A 347 24.21 8.02 10.45
C ARG A 347 23.08 8.63 11.28
N MET A 348 23.26 9.87 11.71
CA MET A 348 22.25 10.57 12.53
C MET A 348 20.90 10.74 11.78
N LEU A 349 20.93 10.92 10.47
CA LEU A 349 19.75 10.93 9.64
C LEU A 349 19.16 9.51 9.37
N GLY A 350 19.93 8.44 9.54
CA GLY A 350 19.52 7.09 9.17
C GLY A 350 19.37 6.93 7.65
N HIS A 351 20.30 7.50 6.90
CA HIS A 351 20.42 7.29 5.47
C HIS A 351 21.25 6.05 5.19
N SER A 352 20.90 5.33 4.13
CA SER A 352 21.73 4.23 3.64
C SER A 352 23.03 4.77 3.07
N PHE A 353 24.13 4.04 3.30
CA PHE A 353 25.42 4.32 2.68
C PHE A 353 25.52 3.77 1.24
N GLY A 354 24.47 3.07 0.75
CA GLY A 354 24.48 2.46 -0.58
C GLY A 354 25.62 1.46 -0.73
N ASN A 355 26.48 1.68 -1.72
CA ASN A 355 27.64 0.82 -2.00
C ASN A 355 28.90 1.19 -1.17
N ASP A 356 28.83 2.17 -0.28
CA ASP A 356 29.95 2.56 0.58
C ASP A 356 30.08 1.59 1.76
N ILE A 357 30.73 0.47 1.51
CA ILE A 357 30.97 -0.62 2.49
C ILE A 357 31.80 -0.11 3.67
N THR A 358 32.76 0.78 3.42
CA THR A 358 33.68 1.29 4.45
C THR A 358 32.90 2.04 5.55
N ASN A 359 32.00 2.95 5.18
CA ASN A 359 31.20 3.70 6.13
C ASN A 359 29.94 2.94 6.59
N GLY A 360 29.39 2.04 5.78
CA GLY A 360 28.20 1.28 6.10
C GLY A 360 28.44 0.12 7.07
N VAL A 361 29.52 -0.62 6.92
CA VAL A 361 29.80 -1.85 7.67
C VAL A 361 30.88 -1.63 8.74
N TYR A 362 32.00 -0.99 8.39
CA TYR A 362 33.14 -0.84 9.28
C TYR A 362 33.20 0.47 10.05
N GLY A 363 32.40 1.44 9.68
CA GLY A 363 32.41 2.76 10.29
C GLY A 363 31.61 2.84 11.60
N HIS A 364 31.93 2.02 12.59
CA HIS A 364 31.34 2.16 13.92
C HIS A 364 31.74 3.51 14.54
N ARG A 365 30.74 4.23 15.04
CA ARG A 365 30.96 5.51 15.76
C ARG A 365 30.41 5.40 17.17
N THR A 366 31.18 5.84 18.13
CA THR A 366 30.75 5.93 19.52
C THR A 366 29.78 7.11 19.71
N LEU A 367 29.02 7.10 20.80
CA LEU A 367 28.12 8.20 21.15
C LEU A 367 28.91 9.51 21.32
N GLU A 368 30.09 9.46 21.95
CA GLU A 368 30.96 10.62 22.17
C GLU A 368 31.49 11.24 20.88
N GLU A 369 31.85 10.42 19.93
CA GLU A 369 32.28 10.92 18.62
C GLU A 369 31.12 11.61 17.87
N LEU A 370 29.91 11.04 17.93
CA LEU A 370 28.72 11.68 17.35
C LEU A 370 28.35 12.95 18.11
N ARG A 371 28.55 13.00 19.44
CA ARG A 371 28.34 14.19 20.26
C ARG A 371 29.31 15.31 19.86
N THR A 372 30.59 15.00 19.70
CA THR A 372 31.57 15.95 19.18
C THR A 372 31.18 16.52 17.83
N GLU A 373 30.56 15.73 16.97
CA GLU A 373 30.12 16.19 15.65
C GLU A 373 28.84 17.07 15.74
N ILE A 374 27.83 16.69 16.52
CA ILE A 374 26.58 17.44 16.59
C ILE A 374 26.75 18.78 17.30
N GLU A 375 27.64 18.86 18.30
CA GLU A 375 27.95 20.09 19.04
C GLU A 375 28.67 21.16 18.20
N LYS A 376 29.11 20.85 16.99
CA LYS A 376 29.61 21.85 16.03
C LYS A 376 28.48 22.79 15.57
N ILE A 377 27.24 22.34 15.63
CA ILE A 377 26.08 23.13 15.20
C ILE A 377 25.88 24.29 16.19
N LYS A 378 26.00 25.51 15.71
CA LYS A 378 25.76 26.70 16.52
C LYS A 378 24.30 27.10 16.47
N VAL A 379 23.83 27.63 17.58
CA VAL A 379 22.51 28.30 17.66
C VAL A 379 22.65 29.71 17.14
N PRO A 380 21.72 30.21 16.33
CA PRO A 380 21.74 31.62 15.93
C PRO A 380 21.69 32.54 17.14
N GLU A 381 22.55 33.54 17.18
CA GLU A 381 22.49 34.58 18.20
C GLU A 381 21.14 35.29 18.11
N THR A 382 20.39 35.27 19.20
CA THR A 382 19.05 35.92 19.34
C THR A 382 19.18 37.39 19.59
#